data_e14e5f61d26a0aec6512c00e6df542ec
#
_entry.id   e14e5f61d26a0aec6512c00e6df542ec
#
_cell.length_a   1.000
_cell.length_b   1.000
_cell.length_c   1.000
_cell.angle_alpha   90.00
_cell.angle_beta   90.00
_cell.angle_gamma   90.00
#
_symmetry.space_group_name_H-M   'P 1'
#
loop_
_entity.id
_entity.type
_entity.pdbx_description
1 polymer ?
#
loop_
_entity_poly.entity_id
_entity_poly.type
_entity_poly.pdbx_seq_one_letter_code
_entity_poly.pdbx_strand_id
1 'polypeptide(L)'
;MAEKDKLSESGQFIRTMDGQLLGWEHPAERLREALDHDHFRLYAQQIVALQQETAVPGRIAMAEVLVRLREEEARMLPPGDFLPAIELYRMMGELDRWVVRNALRKVGGNGKAGKLSVNVSGQTIEEPGFAPFVAKQLRLASLDAASLVIEIDESDAIDRRQAAERFAAEMKDIGCKLLLDGFARRSVSFEALKALRVDYVKVDGTIVRNILRSASAAAKLKAIVRVGEMTGVGVIAECVEEETILAELKRLKAGYAQGFAVHRPAPIDEVLHP
;
A
#
# COMPACT_ATOMS: atom_id res chain seq x y z
N MET A 1 27.45 15.78 -29.87
CA MET A 1 27.39 16.91 -28.93
C MET A 1 26.03 17.00 -28.23
N ALA A 2 24.89 16.77 -28.88
CA ALA A 2 23.56 16.90 -28.28
C ALA A 2 23.19 15.86 -27.19
N GLU A 3 23.84 14.71 -27.15
CA GLU A 3 23.54 13.63 -26.19
C GLU A 3 24.25 13.83 -24.83
N LYS A 4 25.40 14.50 -24.84
CA LYS A 4 26.13 14.88 -23.60
C LYS A 4 25.45 16.03 -22.85
N ASP A 5 24.80 16.95 -23.56
CA ASP A 5 24.08 18.08 -22.95
C ASP A 5 22.78 17.63 -22.25
N LYS A 6 22.04 16.67 -22.82
CA LYS A 6 20.83 16.12 -22.18
C LYS A 6 21.11 15.36 -20.87
N LEU A 7 22.25 14.64 -20.79
CA LEU A 7 22.69 13.98 -19.57
C LEU A 7 23.13 14.98 -18.48
N SER A 8 23.65 16.15 -18.89
CA SER A 8 24.06 17.23 -17.99
C SER A 8 22.85 17.98 -17.41
N GLU A 9 21.82 18.26 -18.25
CA GLU A 9 20.58 18.92 -17.81
C GLU A 9 19.75 18.01 -16.89
N SER A 10 19.64 16.72 -17.20
CA SER A 10 19.01 15.73 -16.33
C SER A 10 19.75 15.60 -15.01
N GLY A 11 21.09 15.59 -15.00
CA GLY A 11 21.90 15.53 -13.79
C GLY A 11 21.81 16.80 -12.93
N GLN A 12 21.67 17.98 -13.54
CA GLN A 12 21.41 19.23 -12.82
C GLN A 12 19.99 19.30 -12.26
N PHE A 13 19.00 18.85 -13.02
CA PHE A 13 17.61 18.78 -12.55
C PHE A 13 17.48 17.82 -11.36
N ILE A 14 18.11 16.66 -11.42
CA ILE A 14 18.18 15.69 -10.32
C ILE A 14 18.78 16.34 -9.07
N ARG A 15 19.97 16.98 -9.17
CA ARG A 15 20.61 17.64 -8.03
C ARG A 15 19.81 18.79 -7.43
N THR A 16 19.03 19.50 -8.24
CA THR A 16 18.15 20.57 -7.76
C THR A 16 16.94 20.03 -7.03
N MET A 17 16.39 18.88 -7.46
CA MET A 17 15.33 18.17 -6.73
C MET A 17 15.86 17.52 -5.44
N ASP A 18 17.07 16.99 -5.43
CA ASP A 18 17.69 16.37 -4.26
C ASP A 18 17.76 17.32 -3.07
N GLY A 19 18.22 18.55 -3.29
CA GLY A 19 18.30 19.57 -2.24
C GLY A 19 16.94 20.08 -1.76
N GLN A 20 15.88 19.96 -2.57
CA GLN A 20 14.53 20.37 -2.24
C GLN A 20 13.72 19.27 -1.52
N LEU A 21 13.97 17.99 -1.83
CA LEU A 21 13.18 16.88 -1.30
C LEU A 21 13.59 16.47 0.11
N LEU A 22 14.88 16.46 0.44
CA LEU A 22 15.37 15.91 1.71
C LEU A 22 16.38 16.81 2.44
N GLY A 23 16.92 17.85 1.78
CA GLY A 23 18.03 18.66 2.33
C GLY A 23 19.32 17.88 2.57
N TRP A 24 19.49 16.70 1.93
CA TRP A 24 20.66 15.85 2.08
C TRP A 24 21.69 16.14 1.00
N GLU A 25 22.99 16.14 1.38
CA GLU A 25 24.08 16.36 0.43
C GLU A 25 24.27 15.18 -0.55
N HIS A 26 24.03 13.93 -0.08
CA HIS A 26 24.19 12.68 -0.85
C HIS A 26 23.00 11.74 -0.67
N PRO A 27 21.80 12.06 -1.21
CA PRO A 27 20.58 11.29 -0.94
C PRO A 27 20.67 9.82 -1.37
N ALA A 28 21.26 9.53 -2.54
CA ALA A 28 21.38 8.17 -3.05
C ALA A 28 22.24 7.27 -2.15
N GLU A 29 23.38 7.78 -1.68
CA GLU A 29 24.29 7.05 -0.79
C GLU A 29 23.60 6.79 0.56
N ARG A 30 22.95 7.81 1.11
CA ARG A 30 22.25 7.73 2.38
C ARG A 30 21.05 6.77 2.35
N LEU A 31 20.31 6.74 1.25
CA LEU A 31 19.23 5.79 1.04
C LEU A 31 19.75 4.35 0.87
N ARG A 32 20.89 4.18 0.17
CA ARG A 32 21.57 2.90 0.06
C ARG A 32 22.00 2.40 1.43
N GLU A 33 22.68 3.23 2.21
CA GLU A 33 23.09 2.92 3.57
C GLU A 33 21.87 2.56 4.46
N ALA A 34 20.75 3.26 4.29
CA ALA A 34 19.53 2.96 5.04
C ALA A 34 18.95 1.58 4.72
N LEU A 35 19.03 1.12 3.46
CA LEU A 35 18.65 -0.23 3.05
C LEU A 35 19.60 -1.29 3.61
N ASP A 36 20.91 -1.03 3.56
CA ASP A 36 21.94 -1.99 3.94
C ASP A 36 22.05 -2.15 5.47
N HIS A 37 21.76 -1.09 6.24
CA HIS A 37 21.92 -1.06 7.70
C HIS A 37 20.61 -1.04 8.48
N ASP A 38 19.50 -1.47 7.86
CA ASP A 38 18.19 -1.56 8.54
C ASP A 38 17.74 -0.24 9.21
N HIS A 39 17.96 0.91 8.55
CA HIS A 39 17.44 2.19 9.07
C HIS A 39 15.94 2.37 8.85
N PHE A 40 15.32 1.55 8.03
CA PHE A 40 13.88 1.53 7.90
C PHE A 40 13.19 0.89 9.11
N ARG A 41 11.98 1.32 9.38
CA ARG A 41 11.11 0.77 10.42
C ARG A 41 9.74 0.47 9.84
N LEU A 42 9.13 -0.62 10.29
CA LEU A 42 7.78 -0.97 9.93
C LEU A 42 6.81 -0.48 10.98
N TYR A 43 5.83 0.24 10.52
CA TYR A 43 4.60 0.59 11.21
C TYR A 43 3.46 -0.20 10.60
N ALA A 44 2.34 -0.26 11.27
CA ALA A 44 1.13 -0.82 10.71
C ALA A 44 -0.09 0.02 11.11
N GLN A 45 -1.11 -0.01 10.27
CA GLN A 45 -2.41 0.59 10.55
C GLN A 45 -3.50 -0.46 10.33
N GLN A 46 -4.40 -0.60 11.30
CA GLN A 46 -5.49 -1.56 11.19
C GLN A 46 -6.51 -1.12 10.15
N ILE A 47 -6.99 -2.09 9.38
CA ILE A 47 -8.17 -2.02 8.52
C ILE A 47 -9.22 -2.89 9.19
N VAL A 48 -10.29 -2.26 9.68
CA VAL A 48 -11.32 -2.96 10.45
C VAL A 48 -12.49 -3.36 9.58
N ALA A 49 -13.07 -4.53 9.85
CA ALA A 49 -14.32 -4.95 9.24
C ALA A 49 -15.49 -4.16 9.86
N LEU A 50 -16.36 -3.64 9.00
CA LEU A 50 -17.55 -2.85 9.41
C LEU A 50 -18.81 -3.70 9.55
N GLN A 51 -18.83 -4.88 8.92
CA GLN A 51 -19.97 -5.80 8.95
C GLN A 51 -19.68 -6.94 9.94
N GLN A 52 -20.66 -7.32 10.74
CA GLN A 52 -20.52 -8.39 11.75
C GLN A 52 -20.17 -9.74 11.14
N GLU A 53 -20.63 -10.00 9.91
CA GLU A 53 -20.37 -11.24 9.18
C GLU A 53 -18.90 -11.43 8.81
N THR A 54 -18.14 -10.33 8.70
CA THR A 54 -16.72 -10.34 8.38
C THR A 54 -15.81 -10.10 9.57
N ALA A 55 -16.39 -9.66 10.71
CA ALA A 55 -15.65 -9.37 11.93
C ALA A 55 -15.48 -10.63 12.76
N VAL A 56 -14.24 -11.03 13.04
CA VAL A 56 -13.92 -12.08 14.03
C VAL A 56 -13.52 -11.38 15.33
N PRO A 57 -14.25 -11.59 16.43
CA PRO A 57 -13.94 -10.95 17.71
C PRO A 57 -12.48 -11.20 18.13
N GLY A 58 -11.80 -10.13 18.54
CA GLY A 58 -10.40 -10.20 18.96
C GLY A 58 -9.38 -10.43 17.85
N ARG A 59 -9.79 -10.35 16.57
CA ARG A 59 -8.88 -10.44 15.43
C ARG A 59 -8.90 -9.14 14.61
N ILE A 60 -7.71 -8.73 14.19
CA ILE A 60 -7.51 -7.67 13.19
C ILE A 60 -7.89 -8.26 11.83
N ALA A 61 -8.82 -7.64 11.10
CA ALA A 61 -9.22 -8.13 9.79
C ALA A 61 -8.05 -8.05 8.79
N MET A 62 -7.36 -6.91 8.77
CA MET A 62 -6.19 -6.64 7.97
C MET A 62 -5.38 -5.50 8.61
N ALA A 63 -4.07 -5.48 8.40
CA ALA A 63 -3.22 -4.35 8.78
C ALA A 63 -2.36 -3.95 7.58
N GLU A 64 -2.40 -2.67 7.21
CA GLU A 64 -1.51 -2.11 6.19
C GLU A 64 -0.13 -1.86 6.81
N VAL A 65 0.90 -2.36 6.14
CA VAL A 65 2.30 -2.16 6.51
C VAL A 65 2.78 -0.84 5.91
N LEU A 66 3.29 0.02 6.77
CA LEU A 66 3.76 1.35 6.44
C LEU A 66 5.25 1.47 6.79
N VAL A 67 6.05 1.90 5.83
CA VAL A 67 7.48 2.11 6.07
C VAL A 67 7.73 3.51 6.64
N ARG A 68 8.73 3.63 7.51
CA ARG A 68 9.29 4.89 8.02
C ARG A 68 10.80 4.83 7.90
N LEU A 69 11.44 5.94 7.60
CA LEU A 69 12.88 6.04 7.60
C LEU A 69 13.35 6.71 8.89
N ARG A 70 14.26 6.05 9.61
CA ARG A 70 14.86 6.60 10.83
C ARG A 70 15.99 7.55 10.46
N GLU A 71 15.87 8.80 10.85
CA GLU A 71 16.96 9.78 10.83
C GLU A 71 17.76 9.79 12.14
N GLU A 72 18.73 10.66 12.21
CA GLU A 72 19.47 10.99 13.44
C GLU A 72 18.49 11.44 14.53
N GLU A 73 18.83 11.23 15.79
CA GLU A 73 18.01 11.60 16.97
C GLU A 73 16.64 10.89 17.07
N ALA A 74 16.50 9.71 16.47
CA ALA A 74 15.26 8.91 16.49
C ALA A 74 14.05 9.55 15.77
N ARG A 75 14.24 10.59 14.97
CA ARG A 75 13.19 11.16 14.12
C ARG A 75 12.81 10.16 13.03
N MET A 76 11.49 9.96 12.84
CA MET A 76 10.93 9.10 11.80
C MET A 76 10.39 9.95 10.65
N LEU A 77 10.95 9.79 9.45
CA LEU A 77 10.42 10.40 8.24
C LEU A 77 9.25 9.56 7.71
N PRO A 78 8.12 10.20 7.37
CA PRO A 78 7.01 9.54 6.71
C PRO A 78 7.35 9.22 5.23
N PRO A 79 6.63 8.28 4.60
CA PRO A 79 6.92 7.85 3.22
C PRO A 79 6.97 9.00 2.21
N GLY A 80 6.06 9.98 2.34
CA GLY A 80 6.01 11.13 1.43
C GLY A 80 7.30 11.96 1.36
N ASP A 81 8.13 11.91 2.40
CA ASP A 81 9.36 12.70 2.47
C ASP A 81 10.54 12.00 1.75
N PHE A 82 10.58 10.66 1.68
CA PHE A 82 11.73 9.93 1.14
C PHE A 82 11.41 9.02 -0.07
N LEU A 83 10.19 8.52 -0.22
CA LEU A 83 9.84 7.66 -1.35
C LEU A 83 10.07 8.28 -2.72
N PRO A 84 9.81 9.59 -2.95
CA PRO A 84 10.12 10.21 -4.24
C PRO A 84 11.61 10.10 -4.59
N ALA A 85 12.51 10.19 -3.61
CA ALA A 85 13.93 10.01 -3.84
C ALA A 85 14.30 8.54 -4.10
N ILE A 86 13.73 7.59 -3.33
CA ILE A 86 13.89 6.14 -3.58
C ILE A 86 13.46 5.79 -5.01
N GLU A 87 12.33 6.34 -5.48
CA GLU A 87 11.82 6.12 -6.83
C GLU A 87 12.74 6.72 -7.89
N LEU A 88 13.21 7.96 -7.69
CA LEU A 88 14.13 8.67 -8.58
C LEU A 88 15.43 7.88 -8.78
N TYR A 89 15.98 7.31 -7.72
CA TYR A 89 17.20 6.49 -7.76
C TYR A 89 16.96 5.02 -8.12
N ARG A 90 15.73 4.65 -8.51
CA ARG A 90 15.33 3.30 -8.90
C ARG A 90 15.61 2.23 -7.86
N MET A 91 15.41 2.58 -6.60
CA MET A 91 15.66 1.69 -5.45
C MET A 91 14.35 1.08 -4.88
N MET A 92 13.19 1.34 -5.52
CA MET A 92 11.90 0.85 -5.03
C MET A 92 11.84 -0.67 -4.96
N GLY A 93 12.38 -1.40 -5.94
CA GLY A 93 12.39 -2.86 -5.93
C GLY A 93 13.15 -3.46 -4.74
N GLU A 94 14.22 -2.80 -4.28
CA GLU A 94 14.96 -3.21 -3.10
C GLU A 94 14.18 -2.91 -1.82
N LEU A 95 13.55 -1.73 -1.74
CA LEU A 95 12.72 -1.33 -0.61
C LEU A 95 11.50 -2.25 -0.47
N ASP A 96 10.78 -2.54 -1.54
CA ASP A 96 9.61 -3.42 -1.51
C ASP A 96 9.99 -4.84 -1.06
N ARG A 97 11.13 -5.36 -1.52
CA ARG A 97 11.68 -6.64 -1.02
C ARG A 97 12.06 -6.57 0.46
N TRP A 98 12.63 -5.46 0.90
CA TRP A 98 12.95 -5.24 2.31
C TRP A 98 11.68 -5.24 3.15
N VAL A 99 10.64 -4.51 2.72
CA VAL A 99 9.33 -4.43 3.41
C VAL A 99 8.69 -5.80 3.51
N VAL A 100 8.52 -6.52 2.41
CA VAL A 100 7.91 -7.87 2.40
C VAL A 100 8.66 -8.81 3.32
N ARG A 101 9.99 -8.88 3.21
CA ARG A 101 10.81 -9.77 4.05
C ARG A 101 10.63 -9.48 5.54
N ASN A 102 10.71 -8.22 5.93
CA ASN A 102 10.64 -7.84 7.33
C ASN A 102 9.22 -7.92 7.88
N ALA A 103 8.19 -7.58 7.10
CA ALA A 103 6.79 -7.74 7.50
C ALA A 103 6.42 -9.21 7.77
N LEU A 104 6.78 -10.12 6.86
CA LEU A 104 6.48 -11.53 7.03
C LEU A 104 7.25 -12.16 8.21
N ARG A 105 8.48 -11.69 8.50
CA ARG A 105 9.24 -12.11 9.69
C ARG A 105 8.54 -11.73 10.99
N LYS A 106 7.87 -10.57 11.04
CA LYS A 106 7.16 -10.09 12.24
C LYS A 106 5.90 -10.90 12.53
N VAL A 107 5.26 -11.47 11.52
CA VAL A 107 4.05 -12.30 11.67
C VAL A 107 4.40 -13.76 11.93
N GLY A 108 5.54 -14.22 11.38
CA GLY A 108 5.97 -15.62 11.46
C GLY A 108 6.02 -16.14 12.90
N GLY A 109 5.28 -17.22 13.16
CA GLY A 109 5.28 -17.95 14.43
C GLY A 109 4.06 -17.74 15.33
N ASN A 110 3.24 -16.72 15.18
CA ASN A 110 2.12 -16.45 16.11
C ASN A 110 0.70 -16.66 15.59
N GLY A 111 0.48 -17.02 14.33
CA GLY A 111 -0.81 -17.50 13.79
C GLY A 111 -2.09 -16.67 14.05
N LYS A 112 -2.00 -15.55 14.78
CA LYS A 112 -3.14 -14.72 15.21
C LYS A 112 -3.31 -13.44 14.42
N ALA A 113 -2.31 -13.05 13.62
CA ALA A 113 -2.43 -11.87 12.79
C ALA A 113 -3.45 -12.12 11.68
N GLY A 114 -4.30 -11.13 11.44
CA GLY A 114 -5.14 -11.07 10.26
C GLY A 114 -4.28 -11.01 8.98
N LYS A 115 -4.83 -10.52 7.90
CA LYS A 115 -4.05 -10.29 6.69
C LYS A 115 -3.11 -9.11 6.88
N LEU A 116 -1.92 -9.18 6.27
CA LEU A 116 -1.05 -8.03 6.08
C LEU A 116 -1.20 -7.52 4.64
N SER A 117 -1.37 -6.23 4.46
CA SER A 117 -1.23 -5.62 3.15
C SER A 117 0.07 -4.84 3.04
N VAL A 118 0.71 -4.94 1.89
CA VAL A 118 1.97 -4.28 1.57
C VAL A 118 1.87 -3.57 0.23
N ASN A 119 2.29 -2.33 0.20
CA ASN A 119 2.38 -1.55 -1.03
C ASN A 119 3.51 -2.06 -1.91
N VAL A 120 3.27 -2.15 -3.22
CA VAL A 120 4.27 -2.50 -4.22
C VAL A 120 4.28 -1.43 -5.31
N SER A 121 5.46 -0.91 -5.58
CA SER A 121 5.67 0.18 -6.54
C SER A 121 5.55 -0.24 -8.00
N GLY A 122 5.30 0.73 -8.88
CA GLY A 122 5.33 0.51 -10.33
C GLY A 122 6.67 -0.04 -10.84
N GLN A 123 7.80 0.33 -10.24
CA GLN A 123 9.11 -0.22 -10.60
C GLN A 123 9.18 -1.72 -10.31
N THR A 124 8.67 -2.16 -9.19
CA THR A 124 8.63 -3.57 -8.79
C THR A 124 7.66 -4.39 -9.64
N ILE A 125 6.52 -3.80 -10.03
CA ILE A 125 5.56 -4.45 -10.95
C ILE A 125 6.21 -4.80 -12.29
N GLU A 126 7.13 -3.98 -12.78
CA GLU A 126 7.86 -4.20 -14.02
C GLU A 126 9.04 -5.17 -13.86
N GLU A 127 9.50 -5.40 -12.63
CA GLU A 127 10.71 -6.17 -12.35
C GLU A 127 10.45 -7.68 -12.31
N PRO A 128 11.15 -8.50 -13.11
CA PRO A 128 11.02 -9.95 -13.03
C PRO A 128 11.59 -10.51 -11.73
N GLY A 129 10.99 -11.58 -11.23
CA GLY A 129 11.52 -12.32 -10.07
C GLY A 129 11.02 -11.85 -8.71
N PHE A 130 10.09 -10.90 -8.64
CA PHE A 130 9.45 -10.53 -7.39
C PHE A 130 8.54 -11.64 -6.86
N ALA A 131 7.77 -12.31 -7.74
CA ALA A 131 6.88 -13.40 -7.36
C ALA A 131 7.63 -14.60 -6.73
N PRO A 132 8.70 -15.16 -7.32
CA PRO A 132 9.50 -16.20 -6.68
C PRO A 132 10.10 -15.74 -5.33
N PHE A 133 10.49 -14.48 -5.21
CA PHE A 133 10.97 -13.92 -3.95
C PHE A 133 9.86 -13.96 -2.89
N VAL A 134 8.65 -13.47 -3.18
CA VAL A 134 7.50 -13.49 -2.26
C VAL A 134 7.18 -14.93 -1.83
N ALA A 135 7.09 -15.85 -2.77
CA ALA A 135 6.84 -17.28 -2.50
C ALA A 135 7.91 -17.88 -1.56
N LYS A 136 9.18 -17.51 -1.75
CA LYS A 136 10.28 -17.91 -0.85
C LYS A 136 10.09 -17.35 0.56
N GLN A 137 9.76 -16.05 0.70
CA GLN A 137 9.59 -15.42 2.00
C GLN A 137 8.40 -16.00 2.77
N LEU A 138 7.27 -16.27 2.11
CA LEU A 138 6.10 -16.93 2.71
C LEU A 138 6.45 -18.30 3.26
N ARG A 139 7.18 -19.12 2.48
CA ARG A 139 7.66 -20.44 2.96
C ARG A 139 8.59 -20.33 4.16
N LEU A 140 9.54 -19.38 4.16
CA LEU A 140 10.46 -19.17 5.27
C LEU A 140 9.74 -18.71 6.54
N ALA A 141 8.66 -17.95 6.41
CA ALA A 141 7.83 -17.50 7.52
C ALA A 141 6.76 -18.52 7.94
N SER A 142 6.60 -19.63 7.21
CA SER A 142 5.55 -20.64 7.41
C SER A 142 4.14 -20.02 7.39
N LEU A 143 3.90 -19.09 6.48
CA LEU A 143 2.63 -18.37 6.34
C LEU A 143 1.88 -18.82 5.09
N ASP A 144 0.54 -18.87 5.22
CA ASP A 144 -0.36 -19.04 4.09
C ASP A 144 -0.28 -17.77 3.20
N ALA A 145 -0.16 -17.98 1.89
CA ALA A 145 -0.09 -16.90 0.93
C ALA A 145 -1.34 -15.99 0.95
N ALA A 146 -2.51 -16.53 1.28
CA ALA A 146 -3.75 -15.75 1.43
C ALA A 146 -3.71 -14.76 2.60
N SER A 147 -2.72 -14.86 3.51
CA SER A 147 -2.48 -13.88 4.56
C SER A 147 -1.76 -12.61 4.10
N LEU A 148 -1.15 -12.65 2.90
CA LEU A 148 -0.49 -11.49 2.29
C LEU A 148 -1.38 -10.89 1.20
N VAL A 149 -1.60 -9.58 1.31
CA VAL A 149 -2.33 -8.76 0.34
C VAL A 149 -1.32 -7.82 -0.31
N ILE A 150 -1.22 -7.87 -1.62
CA ILE A 150 -0.35 -6.97 -2.39
C ILE A 150 -1.19 -5.77 -2.83
N GLU A 151 -0.78 -4.57 -2.45
CA GLU A 151 -1.43 -3.32 -2.85
C GLU A 151 -0.75 -2.75 -4.09
N ILE A 152 -1.55 -2.44 -5.11
CA ILE A 152 -1.11 -1.81 -6.37
C ILE A 152 -1.87 -0.49 -6.50
N ASP A 153 -1.17 0.62 -6.71
CA ASP A 153 -1.81 1.92 -6.97
C ASP A 153 -2.57 1.89 -8.31
N GLU A 154 -3.77 2.48 -8.35
CA GLU A 154 -4.60 2.53 -9.56
C GLU A 154 -3.87 3.20 -10.73
N SER A 155 -3.05 4.23 -10.48
CA SER A 155 -2.28 4.89 -11.53
C SER A 155 -1.24 3.97 -12.14
N ASP A 156 -0.51 3.21 -11.32
CA ASP A 156 0.47 2.23 -11.79
C ASP A 156 -0.21 1.10 -12.58
N ALA A 157 -1.38 0.64 -12.11
CA ALA A 157 -2.16 -0.38 -12.82
C ALA A 157 -2.64 0.10 -14.20
N ILE A 158 -2.94 1.38 -14.36
CA ILE A 158 -3.38 1.98 -15.63
C ILE A 158 -2.17 2.26 -16.53
N ASP A 159 -1.15 2.95 -15.99
CA ASP A 159 -0.01 3.44 -16.77
C ASP A 159 0.91 2.29 -17.21
N ARG A 160 0.96 1.18 -16.44
CA ARG A 160 1.78 -0.02 -16.68
C ARG A 160 0.92 -1.27 -16.90
N ARG A 161 -0.20 -1.13 -17.59
CA ARG A 161 -1.27 -2.14 -17.67
C ARG A 161 -0.77 -3.57 -17.92
N GLN A 162 0.05 -3.79 -18.95
CA GLN A 162 0.53 -5.13 -19.30
C GLN A 162 1.43 -5.73 -18.20
N ALA A 163 2.27 -4.93 -17.58
CA ALA A 163 3.11 -5.36 -16.47
C ALA A 163 2.26 -5.67 -15.23
N ALA A 164 1.28 -4.82 -14.92
CA ALA A 164 0.38 -5.02 -13.79
C ALA A 164 -0.49 -6.27 -13.95
N GLU A 165 -1.02 -6.54 -15.14
CA GLU A 165 -1.79 -7.76 -15.42
C GLU A 165 -0.93 -9.04 -15.25
N ARG A 166 0.30 -9.04 -15.77
CA ARG A 166 1.25 -10.15 -15.57
C ARG A 166 1.59 -10.32 -14.09
N PHE A 167 1.99 -9.27 -13.43
CA PHE A 167 2.34 -9.26 -12.01
C PHE A 167 1.18 -9.76 -11.13
N ALA A 168 -0.04 -9.28 -11.40
CA ALA A 168 -1.24 -9.72 -10.70
C ALA A 168 -1.48 -11.23 -10.87
N ALA A 169 -1.32 -11.75 -12.08
CA ALA A 169 -1.44 -13.18 -12.33
C ALA A 169 -0.40 -13.99 -11.54
N GLU A 170 0.88 -13.58 -11.56
CA GLU A 170 1.95 -14.20 -10.79
C GLU A 170 1.66 -14.22 -9.28
N MET A 171 1.17 -13.12 -8.72
CA MET A 171 0.80 -13.06 -7.29
C MET A 171 -0.38 -13.97 -6.95
N LYS A 172 -1.38 -14.04 -7.84
CA LYS A 172 -2.53 -14.94 -7.69
C LYS A 172 -2.12 -16.41 -7.78
N ASP A 173 -1.20 -16.76 -8.65
CA ASP A 173 -0.69 -18.13 -8.79
C ASP A 173 0.04 -18.61 -7.53
N ILE A 174 0.69 -17.70 -6.80
CA ILE A 174 1.25 -17.99 -5.47
C ILE A 174 0.14 -18.17 -4.41
N GLY A 175 -1.04 -17.60 -4.61
CA GLY A 175 -2.17 -17.59 -3.68
C GLY A 175 -2.31 -16.29 -2.88
N CYS A 176 -1.50 -15.27 -3.17
CA CYS A 176 -1.62 -13.95 -2.53
C CYS A 176 -2.94 -13.26 -2.91
N LYS A 177 -3.39 -12.36 -2.06
CA LYS A 177 -4.51 -11.48 -2.32
C LYS A 177 -4.05 -10.18 -2.98
N LEU A 178 -4.91 -9.55 -3.76
CA LEU A 178 -4.63 -8.29 -4.44
C LEU A 178 -5.59 -7.20 -3.98
N LEU A 179 -5.05 -6.00 -3.80
CA LEU A 179 -5.79 -4.79 -3.47
C LEU A 179 -5.41 -3.69 -4.46
N LEU A 180 -6.40 -3.02 -5.05
CA LEU A 180 -6.20 -1.83 -5.86
C LEU A 180 -6.38 -0.59 -4.97
N ASP A 181 -5.29 0.15 -4.79
CA ASP A 181 -5.27 1.36 -3.94
C ASP A 181 -5.57 2.63 -4.74
N GLY A 182 -6.06 3.66 -4.05
CA GLY A 182 -6.42 4.95 -4.66
C GLY A 182 -7.59 4.88 -5.63
N PHE A 183 -8.45 3.86 -5.49
CA PHE A 183 -9.54 3.60 -6.43
C PHE A 183 -10.49 4.78 -6.56
N ALA A 184 -10.80 5.12 -7.81
CA ALA A 184 -11.67 6.22 -8.21
C ALA A 184 -11.13 7.63 -7.91
N ARG A 185 -9.83 7.78 -7.66
CA ARG A 185 -9.16 9.09 -7.48
C ARG A 185 -9.39 10.00 -8.70
N ARG A 186 -9.23 9.49 -9.90
CA ARG A 186 -9.46 10.23 -11.16
C ARG A 186 -10.89 10.05 -11.67
N SER A 187 -11.30 8.81 -11.85
CA SER A 187 -12.64 8.44 -12.33
C SER A 187 -13.00 7.05 -11.85
N VAL A 188 -14.30 6.75 -11.72
CA VAL A 188 -14.74 5.39 -11.42
C VAL A 188 -14.60 4.54 -12.68
N SER A 189 -13.61 3.65 -12.71
CA SER A 189 -13.42 2.67 -13.78
C SER A 189 -13.28 1.28 -13.18
N PHE A 190 -14.06 0.34 -13.64
CA PHE A 190 -14.02 -1.05 -13.19
C PHE A 190 -13.16 -1.96 -14.07
N GLU A 191 -12.49 -1.41 -15.10
CA GLU A 191 -11.64 -2.19 -16.00
C GLU A 191 -10.45 -2.80 -15.28
N ALA A 192 -9.74 -2.00 -14.46
CA ALA A 192 -8.58 -2.48 -13.70
C ALA A 192 -8.98 -3.59 -12.70
N LEU A 193 -10.15 -3.45 -12.03
CA LEU A 193 -10.64 -4.49 -11.12
C LEU A 193 -10.81 -5.84 -11.81
N LYS A 194 -11.39 -5.81 -13.01
CA LYS A 194 -11.64 -7.02 -13.81
C LYS A 194 -10.33 -7.60 -14.37
N ALA A 195 -9.45 -6.73 -14.90
CA ALA A 195 -8.20 -7.15 -15.51
C ALA A 195 -7.24 -7.79 -14.48
N LEU A 196 -7.10 -7.17 -13.30
CA LEU A 196 -6.23 -7.65 -12.23
C LEU A 196 -6.89 -8.71 -11.33
N ARG A 197 -8.20 -8.94 -11.44
CA ARG A 197 -8.98 -9.86 -10.60
C ARG A 197 -8.72 -9.64 -9.12
N VAL A 198 -8.81 -8.37 -8.68
CA VAL A 198 -8.50 -7.97 -7.31
C VAL A 198 -9.49 -8.55 -6.29
N ASP A 199 -9.02 -8.77 -5.07
CA ASP A 199 -9.86 -9.20 -3.94
C ASP A 199 -10.41 -8.01 -3.16
N TYR A 200 -9.70 -6.86 -3.20
CA TYR A 200 -10.06 -5.65 -2.48
C TYR A 200 -9.86 -4.40 -3.33
N VAL A 201 -10.62 -3.36 -3.01
CA VAL A 201 -10.36 -1.98 -3.48
C VAL A 201 -10.32 -1.05 -2.28
N LYS A 202 -9.37 -0.12 -2.27
CA LYS A 202 -9.29 0.96 -1.29
C LYS A 202 -9.75 2.25 -1.98
N VAL A 203 -10.91 2.75 -1.56
CA VAL A 203 -11.54 3.94 -2.14
C VAL A 203 -10.81 5.18 -1.66
N ASP A 204 -10.37 6.01 -2.62
CA ASP A 204 -9.58 7.21 -2.38
C ASP A 204 -10.22 8.14 -1.32
N GLY A 205 -9.39 8.61 -0.40
CA GLY A 205 -9.80 9.44 0.73
C GLY A 205 -10.48 10.75 0.36
N THR A 206 -10.27 11.27 -0.85
CA THR A 206 -10.99 12.47 -1.33
C THR A 206 -12.49 12.22 -1.48
N ILE A 207 -12.89 10.99 -1.82
CA ILE A 207 -14.29 10.59 -1.85
C ILE A 207 -14.78 10.40 -0.41
N VAL A 208 -14.06 9.61 0.39
CA VAL A 208 -14.49 9.21 1.74
C VAL A 208 -14.67 10.43 2.65
N ARG A 209 -13.71 11.36 2.68
CA ARG A 209 -13.80 12.59 3.50
C ARG A 209 -14.98 13.50 3.12
N ASN A 210 -15.53 13.35 1.91
CA ASN A 210 -16.60 14.21 1.40
C ASN A 210 -17.98 13.56 1.37
N ILE A 211 -18.16 12.32 1.83
CA ILE A 211 -19.44 11.60 1.71
C ILE A 211 -20.60 12.27 2.45
N LEU A 212 -20.34 13.02 3.51
CA LEU A 212 -21.36 13.75 4.27
C LEU A 212 -21.67 15.14 3.67
N ARG A 213 -20.78 15.67 2.84
CA ARG A 213 -20.86 17.05 2.32
C ARG A 213 -21.16 17.10 0.82
N SER A 214 -20.98 16.00 0.09
CA SER A 214 -21.14 15.91 -1.36
C SER A 214 -22.03 14.75 -1.75
N ALA A 215 -23.20 15.04 -2.33
CA ALA A 215 -24.10 14.04 -2.88
C ALA A 215 -23.42 13.19 -3.97
N SER A 216 -22.52 13.79 -4.76
CA SER A 216 -21.73 13.08 -5.77
C SER A 216 -20.75 12.08 -5.14
N ALA A 217 -20.03 12.47 -4.07
CA ALA A 217 -19.13 11.58 -3.34
C ALA A 217 -19.90 10.39 -2.72
N ALA A 218 -21.03 10.68 -2.07
CA ALA A 218 -21.89 9.64 -1.50
C ALA A 218 -22.43 8.68 -2.57
N ALA A 219 -22.86 9.21 -3.73
CA ALA A 219 -23.33 8.39 -4.84
C ALA A 219 -22.23 7.51 -5.44
N LYS A 220 -21.01 8.06 -5.61
CA LYS A 220 -19.84 7.29 -6.06
C LYS A 220 -19.53 6.14 -5.11
N LEU A 221 -19.39 6.42 -3.81
CA LEU A 221 -19.11 5.38 -2.81
C LEU A 221 -20.19 4.30 -2.79
N LYS A 222 -21.47 4.69 -2.81
CA LYS A 222 -22.59 3.75 -2.86
C LYS A 222 -22.53 2.85 -4.09
N ALA A 223 -22.19 3.38 -5.25
CA ALA A 223 -22.04 2.61 -6.48
C ALA A 223 -20.87 1.61 -6.37
N ILE A 224 -19.73 2.05 -5.82
CA ILE A 224 -18.55 1.19 -5.62
C ILE A 224 -18.88 0.05 -4.65
N VAL A 225 -19.52 0.35 -3.52
CA VAL A 225 -19.94 -0.68 -2.54
C VAL A 225 -20.87 -1.68 -3.21
N ARG A 226 -21.86 -1.21 -3.99
CA ARG A 226 -22.80 -2.09 -4.68
C ARG A 226 -22.12 -3.02 -5.68
N VAL A 227 -21.14 -2.51 -6.45
CA VAL A 227 -20.37 -3.35 -7.37
C VAL A 227 -19.49 -4.34 -6.59
N GLY A 228 -18.88 -3.93 -5.50
CA GLY A 228 -18.10 -4.82 -4.62
C GLY A 228 -18.96 -5.99 -4.11
N GLU A 229 -20.17 -5.72 -3.60
CA GLU A 229 -21.14 -6.76 -3.18
C GLU A 229 -21.47 -7.75 -4.31
N MET A 230 -21.70 -7.23 -5.52
CA MET A 230 -22.08 -8.07 -6.68
C MET A 230 -20.92 -8.92 -7.20
N THR A 231 -19.70 -8.47 -7.05
CA THR A 231 -18.49 -9.12 -7.60
C THR A 231 -17.69 -9.88 -6.56
N GLY A 232 -18.04 -9.77 -5.27
CA GLY A 232 -17.28 -10.36 -4.17
C GLY A 232 -15.98 -9.61 -3.85
N VAL A 233 -15.80 -8.38 -4.33
CA VAL A 233 -14.65 -7.53 -4.05
C VAL A 233 -14.86 -6.75 -2.75
N GLY A 234 -13.96 -6.89 -1.80
CA GLY A 234 -14.00 -6.17 -0.53
C GLY A 234 -13.73 -4.68 -0.72
N VAL A 235 -14.64 -3.81 -0.25
CA VAL A 235 -14.48 -2.37 -0.35
C VAL A 235 -13.95 -1.80 0.97
N ILE A 236 -12.79 -1.16 0.92
CA ILE A 236 -12.14 -0.47 2.03
C ILE A 236 -12.30 1.04 1.82
N ALA A 237 -12.85 1.74 2.79
CA ALA A 237 -12.88 3.20 2.80
C ALA A 237 -11.67 3.70 3.58
N GLU A 238 -10.78 4.46 2.90
CA GLU A 238 -9.60 5.02 3.55
C GLU A 238 -9.85 6.42 4.13
N CYS A 239 -8.90 6.93 4.93
CA CYS A 239 -8.93 8.28 5.49
C CYS A 239 -10.21 8.58 6.30
N VAL A 240 -10.71 7.60 7.05
CA VAL A 240 -11.84 7.78 7.97
C VAL A 240 -11.35 8.48 9.22
N GLU A 241 -11.61 9.79 9.33
CA GLU A 241 -11.09 10.66 10.41
C GLU A 241 -12.16 11.01 11.44
N GLU A 242 -13.46 10.83 11.11
CA GLU A 242 -14.60 11.20 11.94
C GLU A 242 -15.53 10.00 12.19
N GLU A 243 -16.05 9.89 13.42
CA GLU A 243 -17.05 8.87 13.79
C GLU A 243 -18.34 8.98 12.95
N THR A 244 -18.70 10.19 12.53
CA THR A 244 -19.86 10.43 11.67
C THR A 244 -19.69 9.81 10.29
N ILE A 245 -18.48 9.85 9.73
CA ILE A 245 -18.15 9.16 8.47
C ILE A 245 -18.22 7.65 8.69
N LEU A 246 -17.69 7.13 9.80
CA LEU A 246 -17.73 5.70 10.13
C LEU A 246 -19.17 5.19 10.23
N ALA A 247 -20.08 5.96 10.85
CA ALA A 247 -21.49 5.61 10.93
C ALA A 247 -22.16 5.56 9.54
N GLU A 248 -21.85 6.50 8.66
CA GLU A 248 -22.36 6.52 7.30
C GLU A 248 -21.82 5.34 6.46
N LEU A 249 -20.54 4.99 6.61
CA LEU A 249 -19.95 3.81 5.96
C LEU A 249 -20.66 2.53 6.35
N LYS A 250 -21.00 2.36 7.63
CA LYS A 250 -21.81 1.23 8.12
C LYS A 250 -23.19 1.21 7.48
N ARG A 251 -23.86 2.39 7.39
CA ARG A 251 -25.17 2.53 6.73
C ARG A 251 -25.12 2.18 5.25
N LEU A 252 -24.04 2.55 4.57
CA LEU A 252 -23.79 2.23 3.16
C LEU A 252 -23.34 0.78 2.94
N LYS A 253 -23.11 0.02 4.02
CA LYS A 253 -22.61 -1.36 4.00
C LYS A 253 -21.22 -1.51 3.37
N ALA A 254 -20.35 -0.50 3.53
CA ALA A 254 -18.94 -0.67 3.20
C ALA A 254 -18.37 -1.86 3.98
N GLY A 255 -17.48 -2.62 3.36
CA GLY A 255 -16.92 -3.83 3.97
C GLY A 255 -15.92 -3.52 5.09
N TYR A 256 -15.08 -2.51 4.86
CA TYR A 256 -13.95 -2.18 5.74
C TYR A 256 -13.75 -0.68 5.82
N ALA A 257 -13.06 -0.25 6.91
CA ALA A 257 -12.63 1.14 7.10
C ALA A 257 -11.18 1.19 7.60
N GLN A 258 -10.48 2.25 7.17
CA GLN A 258 -9.13 2.61 7.60
C GLN A 258 -9.07 4.12 7.83
N GLY A 259 -8.45 4.56 8.89
CA GLY A 259 -8.26 5.97 9.20
C GLY A 259 -8.08 6.23 10.70
N PHE A 260 -7.84 7.47 11.06
CA PHE A 260 -7.52 7.84 12.45
C PHE A 260 -8.69 7.69 13.43
N ALA A 261 -9.91 7.69 12.94
CA ALA A 261 -11.09 7.36 13.76
C ALA A 261 -11.15 5.88 14.13
N VAL A 262 -10.39 5.02 13.43
CA VAL A 262 -10.35 3.59 13.66
C VAL A 262 -9.08 3.19 14.40
N HIS A 263 -7.93 3.53 13.81
CA HIS A 263 -6.61 3.22 14.35
C HIS A 263 -5.57 4.17 13.77
N ARG A 264 -4.64 4.63 14.59
CA ARG A 264 -3.48 5.40 14.11
C ARG A 264 -2.33 4.47 13.76
N PRO A 265 -1.50 4.78 12.75
CA PRO A 265 -0.28 4.03 12.51
C PRO A 265 0.58 3.93 13.77
N ALA A 266 0.99 2.72 14.13
CA ALA A 266 1.86 2.44 15.27
C ALA A 266 2.96 1.45 14.84
N PRO A 267 4.04 1.29 15.63
CA PRO A 267 5.04 0.26 15.38
C PRO A 267 4.38 -1.10 15.13
N ILE A 268 4.83 -1.83 14.12
CA ILE A 268 4.15 -3.06 13.66
C ILE A 268 3.96 -4.09 14.77
N ASP A 269 4.92 -4.19 15.68
CA ASP A 269 4.85 -5.15 16.80
C ASP A 269 3.70 -4.81 17.76
N GLU A 270 3.43 -3.53 18.01
CA GLU A 270 2.32 -3.08 18.86
C GLU A 270 0.95 -3.36 18.23
N VAL A 271 0.87 -3.34 16.90
CA VAL A 271 -0.38 -3.60 16.17
C VAL A 271 -0.67 -5.09 16.06
N LEU A 272 0.35 -5.90 15.80
CA LEU A 272 0.17 -7.35 15.57
C LEU A 272 0.13 -8.17 16.84
N HIS A 273 0.64 -7.63 17.96
CA HIS A 273 0.72 -8.29 19.27
C HIS A 273 0.21 -7.35 20.38
N PRO A 274 -1.06 -6.89 20.31
CA PRO A 274 -1.63 -5.96 21.29
C PRO A 274 -1.78 -6.60 22.68
#